data_0bf5bc41b09c2985748c01f8febd40a6
#
_entry.id   0bf5bc41b09c2985748c01f8febd40a6
#
_cell.length_a   1.000
_cell.length_b   1.000
_cell.length_c   1.000
_cell.angle_alpha   90.00
_cell.angle_beta   90.00
_cell.angle_gamma   90.00
#
_symmetry.space_group_name_H-M   'P 1'
#
loop_
_entity.id
_entity.type
_entity.pdbx_description
1 polymer ?
#
loop_
_entity_poly.entity_id
_entity_poly.type
_entity_poly.pdbx_seq_one_letter_code
_entity_poly.pdbx_strand_id
1 'polypeptide(L)'
;MIPVWVIALLAALGAVCLALPLHIGMTGVCLLLLAAVRLALRLWKQKNAPKHWSRLLTGLTAAGMAVIFGAMGYIAVQGRDSVMTKEQTPEFVVVLGAQVHGDGPSLTLKKRLDKTLAFMQEHPDRTVIVSGGQGPDEADTEASVMARYLIEHGADASRIIEEDKASNTRENLLFSAKLAEAAGLDTSRVLIVTSDFHMCRAKYIARTLSMEPYGQASDTWPWILKVNYTLREVFAFAKAFWQAARGCV
;
A
#
# COMPACT_ATOMS: atom_id res chain seq x y z
N MET A 1 -18.78 -9.55 30.52
CA MET A 1 -17.36 -10.03 30.43
C MET A 1 -17.20 -10.84 29.18
N ILE A 2 -16.10 -10.62 28.41
CA ILE A 2 -15.81 -11.46 27.26
C ILE A 2 -15.44 -12.87 27.78
N PRO A 3 -16.06 -13.94 27.26
CA PRO A 3 -15.77 -15.31 27.68
C PRO A 3 -14.29 -15.69 27.35
N VAL A 4 -13.73 -16.64 28.14
CA VAL A 4 -12.32 -17.10 27.92
C VAL A 4 -12.14 -17.69 26.54
N TRP A 5 -13.13 -18.42 26.05
CA TRP A 5 -13.07 -19.04 24.74
C TRP A 5 -12.90 -18.01 23.59
N VAL A 6 -13.46 -16.79 23.73
CA VAL A 6 -13.26 -15.72 22.74
C VAL A 6 -11.81 -15.24 22.74
N ILE A 7 -11.20 -15.09 23.93
CA ILE A 7 -9.78 -14.71 24.05
C ILE A 7 -8.88 -15.80 23.44
N ALA A 8 -9.18 -17.06 23.76
CA ALA A 8 -8.45 -18.20 23.18
C ALA A 8 -8.62 -18.28 21.67
N LEU A 9 -9.82 -18.03 21.14
CA LEU A 9 -10.08 -18.01 19.69
C LEU A 9 -9.28 -16.88 19.00
N LEU A 10 -9.27 -15.67 19.56
CA LEU A 10 -8.49 -14.56 19.02
C LEU A 10 -6.99 -14.88 19.00
N ALA A 11 -6.48 -15.50 20.07
CA ALA A 11 -5.08 -15.91 20.15
C ALA A 11 -4.76 -17.02 19.12
N ALA A 12 -5.61 -18.02 18.98
CA ALA A 12 -5.45 -19.09 18.01
C ALA A 12 -5.48 -18.57 16.58
N LEU A 13 -6.46 -17.72 16.22
CA LEU A 13 -6.54 -17.10 14.91
C LEU A 13 -5.32 -16.22 14.63
N GLY A 14 -4.85 -15.46 15.62
CA GLY A 14 -3.64 -14.65 15.49
C GLY A 14 -2.41 -15.50 15.22
N ALA A 15 -2.22 -16.61 15.92
CA ALA A 15 -1.13 -17.56 15.72
C ALA A 15 -1.20 -18.22 14.33
N VAL A 16 -2.38 -18.62 13.89
CA VAL A 16 -2.60 -19.18 12.53
C VAL A 16 -2.24 -18.14 11.46
N CYS A 17 -2.65 -16.88 11.62
CA CYS A 17 -2.29 -15.81 10.67
C CYS A 17 -0.77 -15.59 10.59
N LEU A 18 -0.02 -15.81 11.66
CA LEU A 18 1.44 -15.70 11.66
C LEU A 18 2.11 -16.93 11.06
N ALA A 19 1.54 -18.13 11.26
CA ALA A 19 2.11 -19.39 10.81
C ALA A 19 1.88 -19.64 9.31
N LEU A 20 0.82 -19.10 8.74
CA LEU A 20 0.49 -19.29 7.33
C LEU A 20 1.37 -18.41 6.42
N PRO A 21 1.90 -18.96 5.31
CA PRO A 21 2.71 -18.20 4.34
C PRO A 21 1.85 -17.30 3.44
N LEU A 22 0.76 -16.75 3.98
CA LEU A 22 -0.23 -15.93 3.24
C LEU A 22 0.02 -14.43 3.36
N HIS A 23 1.15 -13.99 3.93
CA HIS A 23 1.50 -12.59 4.14
C HIS A 23 0.43 -11.79 4.94
N ILE A 24 -0.29 -12.47 5.85
CA ILE A 24 -1.33 -11.87 6.73
C ILE A 24 -0.84 -11.63 8.16
N GLY A 25 0.48 -11.56 8.35
CA GLY A 25 1.11 -11.44 9.67
C GLY A 25 0.67 -10.21 10.46
N MET A 26 0.44 -9.05 9.81
CA MET A 26 0.00 -7.84 10.51
C MET A 26 -1.38 -8.05 11.18
N THR A 27 -2.32 -8.70 10.50
CA THR A 27 -3.61 -9.09 11.08
C THR A 27 -3.42 -10.02 12.27
N GLY A 28 -2.49 -10.99 12.17
CA GLY A 28 -2.13 -11.89 13.25
C GLY A 28 -1.62 -11.17 14.50
N VAL A 29 -0.67 -10.25 14.32
CA VAL A 29 -0.14 -9.42 15.42
C VAL A 29 -1.26 -8.62 16.12
N CYS A 30 -2.15 -7.98 15.37
CA CYS A 30 -3.25 -7.20 15.94
C CYS A 30 -4.23 -8.09 16.75
N LEU A 31 -4.54 -9.29 16.26
CA LEU A 31 -5.39 -10.26 16.98
C LEU A 31 -4.73 -10.71 18.29
N LEU A 32 -3.43 -11.02 18.28
CA LEU A 32 -2.68 -11.39 19.47
C LEU A 32 -2.62 -10.27 20.50
N LEU A 33 -2.36 -9.04 20.07
CA LEU A 33 -2.37 -7.87 20.95
C LEU A 33 -3.75 -7.66 21.58
N LEU A 34 -4.82 -7.79 20.80
CA LEU A 34 -6.19 -7.69 21.31
C LEU A 34 -6.47 -8.80 22.33
N ALA A 35 -6.08 -10.05 22.05
CA ALA A 35 -6.22 -11.16 22.97
C ALA A 35 -5.44 -10.92 24.28
N ALA A 36 -4.21 -10.43 24.19
CA ALA A 36 -3.36 -10.11 25.36
C ALA A 36 -3.98 -9.00 26.23
N VAL A 37 -4.47 -7.91 25.62
CA VAL A 37 -5.15 -6.83 26.35
C VAL A 37 -6.41 -7.35 27.05
N ARG A 38 -7.21 -8.18 26.36
CA ARG A 38 -8.44 -8.77 26.96
C ARG A 38 -8.13 -9.73 28.09
N LEU A 39 -7.07 -10.52 27.97
CA LEU A 39 -6.60 -11.41 29.04
C LEU A 39 -6.10 -10.59 30.25
N ALA A 40 -5.29 -9.59 30.04
CA ALA A 40 -4.79 -8.71 31.08
C ALA A 40 -5.95 -8.02 31.87
N LEU A 41 -6.94 -7.48 31.14
CA LEU A 41 -8.14 -6.88 31.75
C LEU A 41 -8.93 -7.90 32.60
N ARG A 42 -9.01 -9.17 32.14
CA ARG A 42 -9.67 -10.23 32.87
C ARG A 42 -8.92 -10.58 34.15
N LEU A 43 -7.61 -10.81 34.07
CA LEU A 43 -6.76 -11.14 35.23
C LEU A 43 -6.74 -10.00 36.25
N TRP A 44 -6.68 -8.76 35.77
CA TRP A 44 -6.73 -7.58 36.61
C TRP A 44 -8.05 -7.49 37.38
N LYS A 45 -9.18 -7.79 36.72
CA LYS A 45 -10.50 -7.81 37.37
C LYS A 45 -10.60 -8.90 38.43
N GLN A 46 -9.95 -10.07 38.23
CA GLN A 46 -9.88 -11.14 39.23
C GLN A 46 -9.12 -10.72 40.52
N LYS A 47 -8.16 -9.80 40.39
CA LYS A 47 -7.34 -9.25 41.50
C LYS A 47 -8.03 -8.08 42.21
N ASN A 48 -9.36 -7.92 42.09
CA ASN A 48 -10.15 -6.83 42.70
C ASN A 48 -9.67 -5.42 42.33
N ALA A 49 -9.07 -5.25 41.17
CA ALA A 49 -8.65 -3.93 40.70
C ALA A 49 -9.81 -2.95 40.58
N PRO A 50 -9.59 -1.65 40.80
CA PRO A 50 -10.64 -0.63 40.75
C PRO A 50 -11.37 -0.63 39.41
N LYS A 51 -12.69 -0.65 39.43
CA LYS A 51 -13.56 -0.76 38.23
C LYS A 51 -13.34 0.36 37.21
N HIS A 52 -12.89 1.55 37.64
CA HIS A 52 -12.64 2.68 36.77
C HIS A 52 -11.48 2.42 35.79
N TRP A 53 -10.40 1.76 36.24
CA TRP A 53 -9.27 1.41 35.38
C TRP A 53 -9.66 0.40 34.28
N SER A 54 -10.47 -0.60 34.62
CA SER A 54 -10.96 -1.56 33.61
C SER A 54 -11.88 -0.90 32.58
N ARG A 55 -12.70 0.08 33.02
CA ARG A 55 -13.54 0.86 32.09
C ARG A 55 -12.70 1.77 31.20
N LEU A 56 -11.70 2.47 31.78
CA LEU A 56 -10.78 3.33 31.03
C LEU A 56 -10.02 2.54 29.95
N LEU A 57 -9.39 1.41 30.30
CA LEU A 57 -8.68 0.57 29.34
C LEU A 57 -9.58 -0.02 28.26
N THR A 58 -10.81 -0.40 28.62
CA THR A 58 -11.79 -0.85 27.61
C THR A 58 -12.18 0.28 26.68
N GLY A 59 -12.38 1.49 27.20
CA GLY A 59 -12.66 2.69 26.40
C GLY A 59 -11.51 3.04 25.47
N LEU A 60 -10.27 3.04 25.98
CA LEU A 60 -9.06 3.30 25.16
C LEU A 60 -8.87 2.27 24.06
N THR A 61 -9.08 0.97 24.34
CA THR A 61 -9.02 -0.06 23.30
C THR A 61 -10.11 0.11 22.25
N ALA A 62 -11.32 0.43 22.65
CA ALA A 62 -12.43 0.69 21.71
C ALA A 62 -12.15 1.92 20.84
N ALA A 63 -11.66 3.00 21.44
CA ALA A 63 -11.27 4.21 20.72
C ALA A 63 -10.13 3.95 19.72
N GLY A 64 -9.08 3.21 20.14
CA GLY A 64 -7.98 2.82 19.25
C GLY A 64 -8.45 1.98 18.07
N MET A 65 -9.34 1.00 18.31
CA MET A 65 -9.95 0.23 17.22
C MET A 65 -10.79 1.10 16.29
N ALA A 66 -11.58 2.03 16.82
CA ALA A 66 -12.38 2.96 16.00
C ALA A 66 -11.48 3.82 15.10
N VAL A 67 -10.34 4.32 15.62
CA VAL A 67 -9.36 5.06 14.83
C VAL A 67 -8.75 4.19 13.72
N ILE A 68 -8.36 2.95 14.02
CA ILE A 68 -7.81 2.02 13.03
C ILE A 68 -8.83 1.72 11.93
N PHE A 69 -10.09 1.38 12.29
CA PHE A 69 -11.13 1.11 11.29
C PHE A 69 -11.49 2.36 10.48
N GLY A 70 -11.54 3.53 11.12
CA GLY A 70 -11.73 4.81 10.42
C GLY A 70 -10.62 5.09 9.40
N ALA A 71 -9.35 4.88 9.80
CA ALA A 71 -8.21 5.02 8.91
C ALA A 71 -8.23 4.01 7.76
N MET A 72 -8.57 2.74 8.03
CA MET A 72 -8.74 1.72 6.98
C MET A 72 -9.85 2.11 6.00
N GLY A 73 -10.98 2.62 6.50
CA GLY A 73 -12.08 3.11 5.66
C GLY A 73 -11.64 4.29 4.78
N TYR A 74 -10.90 5.23 5.34
CA TYR A 74 -10.32 6.35 4.59
C TYR A 74 -9.37 5.88 3.49
N ILE A 75 -8.43 4.97 3.80
CA ILE A 75 -7.51 4.38 2.83
C ILE A 75 -8.28 3.66 1.71
N ALA A 76 -9.32 2.90 2.05
CA ALA A 76 -10.13 2.17 1.07
C ALA A 76 -10.90 3.12 0.13
N VAL A 77 -11.38 4.27 0.61
CA VAL A 77 -12.02 5.30 -0.23
C VAL A 77 -11.01 5.96 -1.15
N GLN A 78 -9.83 6.32 -0.64
CA GLN A 78 -8.76 6.93 -1.43
C GLN A 78 -8.11 5.96 -2.42
N GLY A 79 -8.25 4.65 -2.18
CA GLY A 79 -7.77 3.56 -3.02
C GLY A 79 -8.57 3.34 -4.32
N ARG A 80 -9.54 4.22 -4.61
CA ARG A 80 -10.34 4.13 -5.84
C ARG A 80 -9.68 4.85 -7.00
N ASP A 81 -10.04 4.44 -8.23
CA ASP A 81 -9.64 5.15 -9.44
C ASP A 81 -10.09 6.62 -9.39
N SER A 82 -9.24 7.49 -9.89
CA SER A 82 -9.64 8.89 -10.13
C SER A 82 -10.52 8.96 -11.36
N VAL A 83 -11.63 9.71 -11.27
CA VAL A 83 -12.46 10.02 -12.42
C VAL A 83 -11.77 11.14 -13.19
N MET A 84 -11.44 10.90 -14.46
CA MET A 84 -10.75 11.85 -15.35
C MET A 84 -11.34 11.75 -16.74
N THR A 85 -11.37 12.89 -17.46
CA THR A 85 -11.55 12.87 -18.91
C THR A 85 -10.20 12.61 -19.61
N LYS A 86 -10.22 12.34 -20.92
CA LYS A 86 -8.96 12.15 -21.68
C LYS A 86 -8.04 13.37 -21.62
N GLU A 87 -8.61 14.57 -21.66
CA GLU A 87 -7.88 15.85 -21.61
C GLU A 87 -7.27 16.12 -20.22
N GLN A 88 -7.85 15.52 -19.17
CA GLN A 88 -7.35 15.63 -17.81
C GLN A 88 -6.28 14.59 -17.47
N THR A 89 -6.11 13.56 -18.33
CA THR A 89 -5.11 12.51 -18.10
C THR A 89 -3.70 13.09 -18.14
N PRO A 90 -2.92 12.99 -17.04
CA PRO A 90 -1.55 13.50 -16.99
C PRO A 90 -0.67 12.88 -18.08
N GLU A 91 0.30 13.66 -18.57
CA GLU A 91 1.35 13.15 -19.46
C GLU A 91 2.32 12.24 -18.71
N PHE A 92 2.63 12.60 -17.48
CA PHE A 92 3.45 11.82 -16.58
C PHE A 92 2.65 10.69 -15.92
N VAL A 93 2.95 9.46 -16.32
CA VAL A 93 2.34 8.23 -15.80
C VAL A 93 3.42 7.40 -15.13
N VAL A 94 3.23 7.03 -13.87
CA VAL A 94 4.18 6.21 -13.12
C VAL A 94 3.52 4.94 -12.59
N VAL A 95 4.16 3.79 -12.84
CA VAL A 95 3.78 2.48 -12.29
C VAL A 95 4.73 2.16 -11.15
N LEU A 96 4.17 2.03 -9.94
CA LEU A 96 4.97 1.72 -8.77
C LEU A 96 5.21 0.21 -8.64
N GLY A 97 6.45 -0.18 -8.42
CA GLY A 97 6.84 -1.54 -8.13
C GLY A 97 6.21 -2.11 -6.86
N ALA A 98 6.21 -3.43 -6.71
CA ALA A 98 5.65 -4.10 -5.55
C ALA A 98 6.55 -5.20 -4.99
N GLN A 99 6.96 -6.13 -5.78
CA GLN A 99 7.89 -7.19 -5.44
C GLN A 99 8.08 -8.11 -6.64
N VAL A 100 9.27 -8.66 -6.79
CA VAL A 100 9.60 -9.68 -7.80
C VAL A 100 9.77 -11.03 -7.10
N HIS A 101 9.34 -12.10 -7.75
CA HIS A 101 9.53 -13.48 -7.27
C HIS A 101 10.21 -14.31 -8.35
N GLY A 102 11.44 -14.74 -8.10
CA GLY A 102 12.26 -15.37 -9.15
C GLY A 102 12.45 -14.40 -10.31
N ASP A 103 12.10 -14.80 -11.53
CA ASP A 103 12.27 -14.00 -12.74
C ASP A 103 11.01 -13.22 -13.15
N GLY A 104 9.95 -13.22 -12.35
CA GLY A 104 8.67 -12.64 -12.71
C GLY A 104 8.04 -11.74 -11.65
N PRO A 105 7.00 -10.98 -12.04
CA PRO A 105 6.30 -10.12 -11.11
C PRO A 105 5.49 -10.94 -10.10
N SER A 106 5.47 -10.50 -8.83
CA SER A 106 4.51 -11.01 -7.84
C SER A 106 3.07 -10.85 -8.32
N LEU A 107 2.11 -11.59 -7.74
CA LEU A 107 0.69 -11.47 -8.11
C LEU A 107 0.18 -10.02 -7.97
N THR A 108 0.64 -9.30 -6.96
CA THR A 108 0.29 -7.89 -6.74
C THR A 108 0.86 -7.01 -7.84
N LEU A 109 2.13 -7.22 -8.22
CA LEU A 109 2.78 -6.46 -9.29
C LEU A 109 2.13 -6.78 -10.64
N LYS A 110 1.86 -8.06 -10.93
CA LYS A 110 1.17 -8.47 -12.15
C LYS A 110 -0.15 -7.73 -12.36
N LYS A 111 -0.98 -7.63 -11.33
CA LYS A 111 -2.26 -6.88 -11.43
C LYS A 111 -2.08 -5.40 -11.72
N ARG A 112 -1.01 -4.77 -11.22
CA ARG A 112 -0.67 -3.39 -11.61
C ARG A 112 -0.30 -3.30 -13.08
N LEU A 113 0.50 -4.25 -13.57
CA LEU A 113 0.93 -4.32 -14.96
C LEU A 113 -0.24 -4.60 -15.91
N ASP A 114 -1.16 -5.49 -15.56
CA ASP A 114 -2.38 -5.74 -16.31
C ASP A 114 -3.24 -4.46 -16.42
N LYS A 115 -3.35 -3.70 -15.31
CA LYS A 115 -4.04 -2.39 -15.31
C LYS A 115 -3.30 -1.36 -16.18
N THR A 116 -1.96 -1.39 -16.17
CA THR A 116 -1.13 -0.52 -17.00
C THR A 116 -1.29 -0.84 -18.48
N LEU A 117 -1.33 -2.13 -18.87
CA LEU A 117 -1.58 -2.54 -20.25
C LEU A 117 -2.91 -2.03 -20.76
N ALA A 118 -3.99 -2.17 -19.98
CA ALA A 118 -5.30 -1.63 -20.35
C ALA A 118 -5.24 -0.11 -20.55
N PHE A 119 -4.56 0.62 -19.64
CA PHE A 119 -4.35 2.06 -19.77
C PHE A 119 -3.57 2.41 -21.06
N MET A 120 -2.48 1.71 -21.36
CA MET A 120 -1.67 1.96 -22.56
C MET A 120 -2.42 1.68 -23.87
N GLN A 121 -3.39 0.78 -23.86
CA GLN A 121 -4.27 0.51 -25.00
C GLN A 121 -5.29 1.64 -25.21
N GLU A 122 -5.86 2.18 -24.12
CA GLU A 122 -6.81 3.30 -24.16
C GLU A 122 -6.13 4.64 -24.49
N HIS A 123 -4.83 4.78 -24.15
CA HIS A 123 -4.02 5.99 -24.31
C HIS A 123 -2.72 5.69 -25.09
N PRO A 124 -2.81 5.47 -26.40
CA PRO A 124 -1.65 5.08 -27.23
C PRO A 124 -0.56 6.16 -27.35
N ASP A 125 -0.86 7.39 -27.01
CA ASP A 125 0.01 8.55 -27.02
C ASP A 125 0.80 8.79 -25.71
N ARG A 126 0.51 8.01 -24.65
CA ARG A 126 1.12 8.22 -23.33
C ARG A 126 2.38 7.37 -23.13
N THR A 127 3.41 8.00 -22.58
CA THR A 127 4.60 7.32 -22.06
C THR A 127 4.36 6.90 -20.61
N VAL A 128 4.87 5.72 -20.25
CA VAL A 128 4.74 5.13 -18.92
C VAL A 128 6.12 4.93 -18.32
N ILE A 129 6.33 5.43 -17.11
CA ILE A 129 7.54 5.19 -16.33
C ILE A 129 7.27 4.06 -15.35
N VAL A 130 8.02 2.98 -15.45
CA VAL A 130 7.99 1.86 -14.50
C VAL A 130 9.09 2.08 -13.47
N SER A 131 8.75 2.15 -12.19
CA SER A 131 9.69 2.58 -11.15
C SER A 131 9.76 1.58 -10.00
N GLY A 132 10.98 1.12 -9.74
CA GLY A 132 11.32 0.22 -8.65
C GLY A 132 12.73 -0.34 -8.79
N GLY A 133 13.54 -0.19 -7.75
CA GLY A 133 14.90 -0.74 -7.70
C GLY A 133 14.91 -2.25 -7.45
N GLN A 134 16.08 -2.77 -7.10
CA GLN A 134 16.28 -4.18 -6.80
C GLN A 134 16.15 -4.42 -5.29
N GLY A 135 15.25 -5.29 -4.90
CA GLY A 135 15.14 -5.78 -3.52
C GLY A 135 16.28 -6.75 -3.16
N PRO A 136 16.54 -6.97 -1.85
CA PRO A 136 17.66 -7.80 -1.40
C PRO A 136 17.64 -9.23 -1.90
N ASP A 137 16.44 -9.79 -2.13
CA ASP A 137 16.21 -11.17 -2.55
C ASP A 137 15.72 -11.26 -4.00
N GLU A 138 15.88 -10.20 -4.80
CA GLU A 138 15.42 -10.13 -6.18
C GLU A 138 16.59 -10.31 -7.15
N ALA A 139 16.38 -11.09 -8.20
CA ALA A 139 17.39 -11.36 -9.22
C ALA A 139 17.61 -10.17 -10.17
N ASP A 140 16.60 -9.30 -10.31
CA ASP A 140 16.58 -8.16 -11.22
C ASP A 140 15.85 -6.98 -10.56
N THR A 141 15.94 -5.78 -11.14
CA THR A 141 15.19 -4.63 -10.63
C THR A 141 13.69 -4.79 -10.91
N GLU A 142 12.85 -4.26 -10.03
CA GLU A 142 11.41 -4.27 -10.27
C GLU A 142 11.07 -3.55 -11.59
N ALA A 143 11.77 -2.46 -11.93
CA ALA A 143 11.57 -1.72 -13.17
C ALA A 143 11.84 -2.58 -14.41
N SER A 144 12.96 -3.32 -14.45
CA SER A 144 13.31 -4.20 -15.56
C SER A 144 12.27 -5.32 -15.75
N VAL A 145 11.85 -5.95 -14.64
CA VAL A 145 10.81 -7.00 -14.68
C VAL A 145 9.47 -6.44 -15.17
N MET A 146 9.12 -5.21 -14.75
CA MET A 146 7.89 -4.53 -15.19
C MET A 146 7.94 -4.22 -16.68
N ALA A 147 9.05 -3.63 -17.18
CA ALA A 147 9.22 -3.31 -18.60
C ALA A 147 9.14 -4.57 -19.46
N ARG A 148 9.88 -5.61 -19.09
CA ARG A 148 9.85 -6.90 -19.80
C ARG A 148 8.43 -7.47 -19.86
N TYR A 149 7.70 -7.50 -18.75
CA TYR A 149 6.33 -7.98 -18.72
C TYR A 149 5.41 -7.19 -19.65
N LEU A 150 5.48 -5.86 -19.64
CA LEU A 150 4.64 -5.01 -20.48
C LEU A 150 4.94 -5.26 -21.98
N ILE A 151 6.21 -5.35 -22.36
CA ILE A 151 6.65 -5.60 -23.74
C ILE A 151 6.20 -6.99 -24.22
N GLU A 152 6.39 -8.03 -23.41
CA GLU A 152 5.96 -9.39 -23.71
C GLU A 152 4.43 -9.50 -23.91
N HIS A 153 3.66 -8.58 -23.29
CA HIS A 153 2.20 -8.53 -23.43
C HIS A 153 1.72 -7.46 -24.42
N GLY A 154 2.60 -7.01 -25.31
CA GLY A 154 2.25 -6.20 -26.47
C GLY A 154 2.33 -4.68 -26.29
N ALA A 155 2.95 -4.19 -25.21
CA ALA A 155 3.24 -2.77 -25.09
C ALA A 155 4.42 -2.38 -25.99
N ASP A 156 4.33 -1.19 -26.57
CA ASP A 156 5.44 -0.61 -27.33
C ASP A 156 6.59 -0.20 -26.40
N ALA A 157 7.76 -0.81 -26.59
CA ALA A 157 8.95 -0.55 -25.79
C ALA A 157 9.38 0.94 -25.83
N SER A 158 9.13 1.65 -26.93
CA SER A 158 9.48 3.08 -27.06
C SER A 158 8.68 3.99 -26.13
N ARG A 159 7.60 3.48 -25.54
CA ARG A 159 6.71 4.18 -24.61
C ARG A 159 6.98 3.84 -23.13
N ILE A 160 8.00 3.04 -22.87
CA ILE A 160 8.35 2.60 -21.51
C ILE A 160 9.70 3.19 -21.12
N ILE A 161 9.72 3.88 -19.98
CA ILE A 161 10.96 4.38 -19.37
C ILE A 161 11.15 3.63 -18.06
N GLU A 162 12.35 3.10 -17.85
CA GLU A 162 12.71 2.39 -16.62
C GLU A 162 13.37 3.33 -15.62
N GLU A 163 12.90 3.30 -14.37
CA GLU A 163 13.52 3.92 -13.21
C GLU A 163 13.88 2.81 -12.21
N ASP A 164 15.15 2.46 -12.12
CA ASP A 164 15.67 1.27 -11.44
C ASP A 164 16.47 1.56 -10.15
N LYS A 165 16.47 2.81 -9.67
CA LYS A 165 17.31 3.25 -8.52
C LYS A 165 16.54 3.46 -7.24
N ALA A 166 15.23 3.61 -7.33
CA ALA A 166 14.41 3.94 -6.19
C ALA A 166 14.31 2.77 -5.19
N SER A 167 14.44 3.08 -3.91
CA SER A 167 14.33 2.13 -2.80
C SER A 167 13.06 2.31 -1.95
N ASN A 168 12.29 3.36 -2.21
CA ASN A 168 11.06 3.69 -1.49
C ASN A 168 10.11 4.52 -2.36
N THR A 169 8.85 4.65 -1.92
CA THR A 169 7.81 5.31 -2.70
C THR A 169 8.11 6.78 -3.03
N ARG A 170 8.81 7.48 -2.15
CA ARG A 170 9.18 8.88 -2.42
C ARG A 170 10.22 8.97 -3.54
N GLU A 171 11.23 8.12 -3.47
CA GLU A 171 12.25 8.03 -4.52
C GLU A 171 11.66 7.58 -5.84
N ASN A 172 10.73 6.60 -5.84
CA ASN A 172 10.00 6.21 -7.04
C ASN A 172 9.36 7.43 -7.73
N LEU A 173 8.61 8.24 -6.99
CA LEU A 173 7.95 9.42 -7.56
C LEU A 173 8.94 10.52 -7.93
N LEU A 174 9.95 10.79 -7.10
CA LEU A 174 10.93 11.84 -7.34
C LEU A 174 11.83 11.53 -8.55
N PHE A 175 12.33 10.29 -8.65
CA PHE A 175 13.23 9.90 -9.74
C PHE A 175 12.47 9.75 -11.05
N SER A 176 11.23 9.20 -10.98
CA SER A 176 10.35 9.18 -12.15
C SER A 176 10.00 10.59 -12.65
N ALA A 177 9.76 11.55 -11.75
CA ALA A 177 9.50 12.92 -12.15
C ALA A 177 10.71 13.55 -12.88
N LYS A 178 11.93 13.28 -12.42
CA LYS A 178 13.16 13.73 -13.11
C LYS A 178 13.30 13.13 -14.51
N LEU A 179 12.95 11.84 -14.68
CA LEU A 179 12.96 11.18 -16.00
C LEU A 179 11.86 11.74 -16.91
N ALA A 180 10.67 12.01 -16.35
CA ALA A 180 9.56 12.65 -17.07
C ALA A 180 9.94 14.06 -17.54
N GLU A 181 10.55 14.87 -16.68
CA GLU A 181 11.04 16.22 -17.01
C GLU A 181 12.11 16.16 -18.10
N ALA A 182 13.08 15.22 -18.02
CA ALA A 182 14.09 15.00 -19.04
C ALA A 182 13.50 14.57 -20.39
N ALA A 183 12.34 13.89 -20.37
CA ALA A 183 11.57 13.53 -21.55
C ALA A 183 10.65 14.65 -22.07
N GLY A 184 10.65 15.83 -21.42
CA GLY A 184 9.82 16.98 -21.80
C GLY A 184 8.36 16.87 -21.40
N LEU A 185 7.99 15.99 -20.44
CA LEU A 185 6.62 15.81 -19.97
C LEU A 185 6.28 16.80 -18.86
N ASP A 186 5.02 17.22 -18.79
CA ASP A 186 4.50 18.03 -17.65
C ASP A 186 4.44 17.20 -16.38
N THR A 187 5.26 17.55 -15.39
CA THR A 187 5.33 16.88 -14.09
C THR A 187 4.47 17.54 -13.00
N SER A 188 3.73 18.60 -13.31
CA SER A 188 2.81 19.23 -12.34
C SER A 188 1.68 18.30 -11.91
N ARG A 189 1.29 17.35 -12.77
CA ARG A 189 0.29 16.33 -12.55
C ARG A 189 0.86 14.95 -12.80
N VAL A 190 0.49 13.97 -11.97
CA VAL A 190 0.96 12.59 -12.11
C VAL A 190 -0.19 11.58 -12.04
N LEU A 191 -0.23 10.65 -12.98
CA LEU A 191 -1.08 9.47 -12.89
C LEU A 191 -0.28 8.31 -12.26
N ILE A 192 -0.68 7.88 -11.08
CA ILE A 192 -0.05 6.81 -10.33
C ILE A 192 -0.82 5.52 -10.55
N VAL A 193 -0.15 4.49 -11.07
CA VAL A 193 -0.69 3.13 -11.16
C VAL A 193 -0.10 2.32 -10.02
N THR A 194 -0.96 1.88 -9.08
CA THR A 194 -0.55 1.07 -7.93
C THR A 194 -1.72 0.28 -7.36
N SER A 195 -1.51 -0.50 -6.30
CA SER A 195 -2.59 -1.25 -5.66
C SER A 195 -3.49 -0.34 -4.83
N ASP A 196 -4.76 -0.71 -4.72
CA ASP A 196 -5.81 0.02 -4.02
C ASP A 196 -5.44 0.38 -2.57
N PHE A 197 -4.84 -0.55 -1.81
CA PHE A 197 -4.39 -0.28 -0.44
C PHE A 197 -3.26 0.76 -0.36
N HIS A 198 -2.41 0.84 -1.39
CA HIS A 198 -1.23 1.72 -1.42
C HIS A 198 -1.52 3.12 -1.98
N MET A 199 -2.59 3.29 -2.74
CA MET A 199 -2.92 4.51 -3.48
C MET A 199 -2.99 5.76 -2.59
N CYS A 200 -3.59 5.64 -1.40
CA CYS A 200 -3.71 6.77 -0.48
C CYS A 200 -2.34 7.36 -0.10
N ARG A 201 -1.38 6.50 0.25
CA ARG A 201 -0.01 6.94 0.63
C ARG A 201 0.77 7.46 -0.56
N ALA A 202 0.64 6.84 -1.72
CA ALA A 202 1.31 7.30 -2.94
C ALA A 202 0.82 8.71 -3.35
N LYS A 203 -0.50 8.95 -3.35
CA LYS A 203 -1.08 10.27 -3.60
C LYS A 203 -0.63 11.31 -2.55
N TYR A 204 -0.55 10.93 -1.28
CA TYR A 204 -0.05 11.83 -0.24
C TYR A 204 1.40 12.25 -0.50
N ILE A 205 2.28 11.28 -0.81
CA ILE A 205 3.69 11.55 -1.10
C ILE A 205 3.83 12.43 -2.35
N ALA A 206 3.07 12.17 -3.42
CA ALA A 206 3.09 13.01 -4.62
C ALA A 206 2.75 14.49 -4.31
N ARG A 207 1.75 14.73 -3.43
CA ARG A 207 1.43 16.10 -2.98
C ARG A 207 2.57 16.76 -2.20
N THR A 208 3.34 15.99 -1.41
CA THR A 208 4.53 16.55 -0.72
C THR A 208 5.65 16.91 -1.68
N LEU A 209 5.63 16.36 -2.90
CA LEU A 209 6.54 16.69 -4.00
C LEU A 209 5.95 17.76 -4.96
N SER A 210 4.89 18.46 -4.54
CA SER A 210 4.21 19.50 -5.31
C SER A 210 3.56 19.00 -6.62
N MET A 211 3.23 17.71 -6.70
CA MET A 211 2.50 17.14 -7.83
C MET A 211 1.01 16.96 -7.49
N GLU A 212 0.13 17.21 -8.44
CA GLU A 212 -1.29 16.87 -8.34
C GLU A 212 -1.50 15.39 -8.73
N PRO A 213 -1.85 14.50 -7.78
CA PRO A 213 -1.93 13.08 -8.05
C PRO A 213 -3.32 12.61 -8.49
N TYR A 214 -3.35 11.88 -9.57
CA TYR A 214 -4.44 11.02 -10.00
C TYR A 214 -4.06 9.56 -9.77
N GLY A 215 -5.02 8.65 -9.75
CA GLY A 215 -4.74 7.24 -9.46
C GLY A 215 -5.53 6.30 -10.33
N GLN A 216 -4.85 5.25 -10.79
CA GLN A 216 -5.43 4.02 -11.31
C GLN A 216 -5.03 2.86 -10.39
N ALA A 217 -6.01 2.36 -9.66
CA ALA A 217 -5.80 1.33 -8.65
C ALA A 217 -6.00 -0.07 -9.23
N SER A 218 -5.06 -0.98 -8.95
CA SER A 218 -5.29 -2.41 -9.16
C SER A 218 -5.94 -3.02 -7.93
N ASP A 219 -6.95 -3.86 -8.14
CA ASP A 219 -7.65 -4.53 -7.04
C ASP A 219 -6.79 -5.61 -6.38
N THR A 220 -6.82 -5.63 -5.06
CA THR A 220 -6.13 -6.65 -4.26
C THR A 220 -7.06 -7.83 -4.00
N TRP A 221 -6.65 -9.02 -4.40
CA TRP A 221 -7.36 -10.28 -4.20
C TRP A 221 -6.41 -11.37 -3.66
N PRO A 222 -6.85 -12.25 -2.77
CA PRO A 222 -8.17 -12.30 -2.12
C PRO A 222 -8.36 -11.19 -1.07
N TRP A 223 -9.63 -10.96 -0.68
CA TRP A 223 -10.01 -9.86 0.23
C TRP A 223 -9.24 -9.87 1.58
N ILE A 224 -8.83 -11.05 2.05
CA ILE A 224 -8.06 -11.19 3.29
C ILE A 224 -6.68 -10.50 3.18
N LEU A 225 -6.04 -10.55 2.01
CA LEU A 225 -4.80 -9.82 1.74
C LEU A 225 -5.06 -8.31 1.71
N LYS A 226 -6.18 -7.89 1.13
CA LYS A 226 -6.59 -6.49 1.12
C LYS A 226 -6.74 -5.94 2.55
N VAL A 227 -7.41 -6.67 3.43
CA VAL A 227 -7.53 -6.29 4.86
C VAL A 227 -6.15 -6.17 5.51
N ASN A 228 -5.28 -7.17 5.33
CA ASN A 228 -3.95 -7.16 5.92
C ASN A 228 -3.07 -6.02 5.39
N TYR A 229 -3.07 -5.80 4.08
CA TYR A 229 -2.29 -4.73 3.46
C TYR A 229 -2.84 -3.34 3.83
N THR A 230 -4.17 -3.16 3.87
CA THR A 230 -4.76 -1.90 4.32
C THR A 230 -4.40 -1.61 5.78
N LEU A 231 -4.43 -2.62 6.65
CA LEU A 231 -4.01 -2.47 8.03
C LEU A 231 -2.53 -2.08 8.14
N ARG A 232 -1.64 -2.68 7.35
CA ARG A 232 -0.23 -2.30 7.26
C ARG A 232 -0.06 -0.85 6.78
N GLU A 233 -0.87 -0.44 5.81
CA GLU A 233 -0.83 0.92 5.28
C GLU A 233 -1.27 1.98 6.29
N VAL A 234 -2.13 1.68 7.27
CA VAL A 234 -2.44 2.61 8.37
C VAL A 234 -1.15 3.04 9.09
N PHE A 235 -0.28 2.08 9.42
CA PHE A 235 0.99 2.37 10.09
C PHE A 235 2.02 3.01 9.16
N ALA A 236 2.09 2.54 7.91
CA ALA A 236 3.00 3.09 6.90
C ALA A 236 2.65 4.56 6.57
N PHE A 237 1.35 4.88 6.48
CA PHE A 237 0.87 6.24 6.26
C PHE A 237 1.19 7.15 7.44
N ALA A 238 0.97 6.68 8.68
CA ALA A 238 1.33 7.44 9.88
C ALA A 238 2.84 7.76 9.93
N LYS A 239 3.70 6.79 9.54
CA LYS A 239 5.15 7.01 9.40
C LYS A 239 5.45 8.07 8.34
N ALA A 240 4.86 7.97 7.14
CA ALA A 240 5.08 8.94 6.06
C ALA A 240 4.63 10.35 6.45
N PHE A 241 3.47 10.47 7.11
CA PHE A 241 2.97 11.74 7.64
C PHE A 241 3.94 12.35 8.65
N TRP A 242 4.45 11.55 9.59
CA TRP A 242 5.38 12.02 10.61
C TRP A 242 6.75 12.43 10.02
N GLN A 243 7.24 11.72 9.00
CA GLN A 243 8.46 12.08 8.28
C GLN A 243 8.28 13.41 7.53
N ALA A 244 7.16 13.59 6.85
CA ALA A 244 6.82 14.85 6.16
C ALA A 244 6.75 16.03 7.15
N ALA A 245 6.10 15.86 8.31
CA ALA A 245 6.00 16.89 9.34
C ALA A 245 7.35 17.32 9.93
N ARG A 246 8.39 16.49 9.83
CA ARG A 246 9.76 16.78 10.29
C ARG A 246 10.68 17.33 9.21
N GLY A 247 10.18 17.53 7.99
CA GLY A 247 11.01 17.93 6.86
C GLY A 247 12.03 16.86 6.44
N CYS A 248 11.85 15.61 6.88
CA CYS A 248 12.67 14.47 6.51
C CYS A 248 12.14 13.76 5.24
N VAL A 249 11.31 14.47 4.47
CA VAL A 249 10.70 13.95 3.23
C VAL A 249 11.14 14.79 2.06
#